data_c5a63c2bf8686a6416862f31d01310e5
#
_entry.id   c5a63c2bf8686a6416862f31d01310e5
#
_cell.length_a   1.000
_cell.length_b   1.000
_cell.length_c   1.000
_cell.angle_alpha   90.00
_cell.angle_beta   90.00
_cell.angle_gamma   90.00
#
_symmetry.space_group_name_H-M   'P 1'
#
loop_
_entity.id
_entity.type
_entity.pdbx_description
1 polymer ?
#
loop_
_entity_poly.entity_id
_entity_poly.type
_entity_poly.pdbx_seq_one_letter_code
_entity_poly.pdbx_strand_id
1 'polypeptide(L)'
;MPKKHFETNRFFLKDTIRQKIDFSRTGQSRNLPAPPLQKPCPADVPRIDLPSGKDGLMKLGKMPVGEAIAFRESIRQYKPDPLTLEELSALLWAIQGVRCLVSPESALRSVPSAGARHSFETYLVVNRVKNLPAGLYRYLPFDEKLAQLAIDDNIGRKAADACFGQNFIATSAVTFFWTAIPARMEWRYDLAAHKVMAIDAGHVCQNLYLACQSIDAGTCAIAAYDQNACDQLLGVDGEEEFTIYLAPIGKY
;
A
#
# COMPACT_ATOMS: atom_id res chain seq x y z
N MET A 1 24.23 18.66 -18.12
CA MET A 1 22.80 18.75 -18.50
C MET A 1 22.26 20.12 -18.14
N PRO A 2 21.41 20.77 -18.95
CA PRO A 2 20.87 22.07 -18.61
C PRO A 2 20.00 21.98 -17.35
N LYS A 3 20.21 22.91 -16.41
CA LYS A 3 19.49 22.97 -15.10
C LYS A 3 17.95 22.97 -15.29
N LYS A 4 17.46 23.55 -16.38
CA LYS A 4 16.02 23.59 -16.71
C LYS A 4 15.34 22.20 -16.84
N HIS A 5 16.11 21.18 -17.28
CA HIS A 5 15.57 19.82 -17.44
C HIS A 5 14.99 19.22 -16.16
N PHE A 6 15.48 19.63 -14.99
CA PHE A 6 15.03 19.09 -13.70
C PHE A 6 14.08 20.03 -12.94
N GLU A 7 13.75 21.21 -13.46
CA GLU A 7 13.03 22.25 -12.70
C GLU A 7 11.65 21.79 -12.24
N THR A 8 10.88 21.15 -13.13
CA THR A 8 9.52 20.67 -12.82
C THR A 8 9.55 19.62 -11.70
N ASN A 9 10.46 18.63 -11.79
CA ASN A 9 10.54 17.56 -10.80
C ASN A 9 11.12 18.06 -9.47
N ARG A 10 12.06 19.02 -9.50
CA ARG A 10 12.55 19.69 -8.30
C ARG A 10 11.48 20.57 -7.66
N PHE A 11 10.58 21.16 -8.45
CA PHE A 11 9.45 21.93 -7.93
C PHE A 11 8.50 21.06 -7.12
N PHE A 12 8.21 19.83 -7.61
CA PHE A 12 7.39 18.85 -6.89
C PHE A 12 7.92 18.55 -5.47
N LEU A 13 9.24 18.47 -5.28
CA LEU A 13 9.85 18.19 -3.98
C LEU A 13 9.81 19.38 -3.00
N LYS A 14 9.65 20.61 -3.51
CA LYS A 14 9.65 21.82 -2.68
C LYS A 14 8.25 22.12 -2.16
N ASP A 15 8.16 22.72 -0.97
CA ASP A 15 6.87 23.15 -0.42
C ASP A 15 6.45 24.57 -0.88
N THR A 16 7.14 25.14 -1.87
CA THR A 16 6.77 26.43 -2.47
C THR A 16 5.40 26.43 -3.15
N ILE A 17 4.89 25.23 -3.52
CA ILE A 17 3.54 25.07 -4.06
C ILE A 17 2.48 25.55 -3.06
N ARG A 18 2.73 25.40 -1.76
CA ARG A 18 1.81 25.82 -0.69
C ARG A 18 1.51 27.32 -0.73
N GLN A 19 2.46 28.14 -1.19
CA GLN A 19 2.26 29.60 -1.34
C GLN A 19 1.28 29.96 -2.46
N LYS A 20 0.95 29.00 -3.35
CA LYS A 20 0.00 29.18 -4.46
C LYS A 20 -1.40 28.68 -4.14
N ILE A 21 -1.59 28.10 -2.95
CA ILE A 21 -2.85 27.46 -2.54
C ILE A 21 -3.64 28.43 -1.67
N ASP A 22 -4.88 28.67 -2.06
CA ASP A 22 -5.89 29.27 -1.20
C ASP A 22 -6.61 28.17 -0.42
N PHE A 23 -6.17 27.90 0.80
CA PHE A 23 -6.73 26.85 1.64
C PHE A 23 -8.20 27.09 2.02
N SER A 24 -8.73 28.33 1.90
CA SER A 24 -10.16 28.58 2.11
C SER A 24 -11.04 27.92 1.05
N ARG A 25 -10.46 27.56 -0.09
CA ARG A 25 -11.14 26.95 -1.25
C ARG A 25 -11.06 25.43 -1.29
N THR A 26 -10.34 24.78 -0.35
CA THR A 26 -10.28 23.32 -0.27
C THR A 26 -11.66 22.73 0.00
N GLY A 27 -11.85 21.46 -0.38
CA GLY A 27 -13.10 20.76 -0.11
C GLY A 27 -13.46 20.78 1.38
N GLN A 28 -12.45 20.57 2.25
CA GLN A 28 -12.64 20.63 3.70
C GLN A 28 -13.12 22.01 4.19
N SER A 29 -12.45 23.08 3.76
CA SER A 29 -12.82 24.44 4.18
C SER A 29 -14.19 24.90 3.68
N ARG A 30 -14.63 24.31 2.58
CA ARG A 30 -15.97 24.54 1.98
C ARG A 30 -17.04 23.59 2.51
N ASN A 31 -16.71 22.73 3.48
CA ASN A 31 -17.60 21.71 4.03
C ASN A 31 -18.19 20.77 2.95
N LEU A 32 -17.43 20.49 1.88
CA LEU A 32 -17.82 19.48 0.90
C LEU A 32 -17.68 18.09 1.51
N PRO A 33 -18.51 17.11 1.10
CA PRO A 33 -18.38 15.74 1.56
C PRO A 33 -16.95 15.21 1.36
N ALA A 34 -16.40 14.58 2.40
CA ALA A 34 -15.09 13.95 2.29
C ALA A 34 -15.15 12.67 1.44
N PRO A 35 -14.14 12.37 0.64
CA PRO A 35 -14.03 11.09 -0.03
C PRO A 35 -14.00 9.93 0.99
N PRO A 36 -14.58 8.75 0.65
CA PRO A 36 -14.63 7.60 1.54
C PRO A 36 -13.26 7.15 2.04
N LEU A 37 -13.16 6.76 3.32
CA LEU A 37 -11.93 6.28 3.96
C LEU A 37 -11.43 4.93 3.39
N GLN A 38 -12.32 4.19 2.75
CA GLN A 38 -12.06 2.92 2.06
C GLN A 38 -12.87 2.91 0.77
N LYS A 39 -12.27 2.45 -0.32
CA LYS A 39 -12.99 2.26 -1.59
C LYS A 39 -14.13 1.26 -1.40
N PRO A 40 -15.34 1.55 -1.83
CA PRO A 40 -16.46 0.61 -1.75
C PRO A 40 -16.10 -0.74 -2.37
N CYS A 41 -16.62 -1.82 -1.77
CA CYS A 41 -16.51 -3.17 -2.29
C CYS A 41 -17.89 -3.67 -2.71
N PRO A 42 -18.10 -4.02 -3.99
CA PRO A 42 -19.39 -4.55 -4.44
C PRO A 42 -19.86 -5.74 -3.61
N ALA A 43 -21.17 -5.90 -3.45
CA ALA A 43 -21.73 -6.92 -2.57
C ALA A 43 -21.51 -8.36 -3.10
N ASP A 44 -21.41 -8.50 -4.40
CA ASP A 44 -21.18 -9.77 -5.14
C ASP A 44 -19.72 -10.23 -5.14
N VAL A 45 -18.78 -9.36 -4.73
CA VAL A 45 -17.36 -9.74 -4.62
C VAL A 45 -17.16 -10.60 -3.37
N PRO A 46 -16.64 -11.84 -3.53
CA PRO A 46 -16.35 -12.72 -2.39
C PRO A 46 -15.39 -12.07 -1.40
N ARG A 47 -15.67 -12.23 -0.10
CA ARG A 47 -14.86 -11.69 0.99
C ARG A 47 -14.32 -12.82 1.84
N ILE A 48 -13.04 -12.75 2.15
CA ILE A 48 -12.34 -13.74 2.98
C ILE A 48 -12.01 -13.08 4.31
N ASP A 49 -12.46 -13.69 5.40
CA ASP A 49 -12.14 -13.23 6.75
C ASP A 49 -10.66 -13.43 7.05
N LEU A 50 -10.04 -12.43 7.63
CA LEU A 50 -8.67 -12.50 8.12
C LEU A 50 -8.67 -12.74 9.64
N PRO A 51 -7.66 -13.47 10.16
CA PRO A 51 -7.37 -13.41 11.58
C PRO A 51 -7.12 -11.97 12.04
N SER A 52 -7.35 -11.66 13.33
CA SER A 52 -7.04 -10.33 13.86
C SER A 52 -5.58 -9.95 13.57
N GLY A 53 -5.40 -8.98 12.69
CA GLY A 53 -4.07 -8.54 12.28
C GLY A 53 -3.31 -7.86 13.42
N LYS A 54 -4.01 -7.16 14.32
CA LYS A 54 -3.43 -6.55 15.52
C LYS A 54 -2.88 -7.61 16.47
N ASP A 55 -3.68 -8.62 16.78
CA ASP A 55 -3.27 -9.67 17.70
C ASP A 55 -2.16 -10.53 17.08
N GLY A 56 -2.24 -10.81 15.78
CA GLY A 56 -1.19 -11.45 15.01
C GLY A 56 0.13 -10.68 15.10
N LEU A 57 0.11 -9.37 14.86
CA LEU A 57 1.31 -8.55 14.97
C LEU A 57 1.88 -8.51 16.39
N MET A 58 1.03 -8.42 17.42
CA MET A 58 1.48 -8.43 18.82
C MET A 58 2.07 -9.79 19.22
N LYS A 59 1.56 -10.89 18.65
CA LYS A 59 2.06 -12.25 18.90
C LYS A 59 3.37 -12.53 18.16
N LEU A 60 3.48 -12.14 16.90
CA LEU A 60 4.62 -12.40 16.01
C LEU A 60 5.72 -11.33 16.13
N GLY A 61 5.34 -10.07 16.37
CA GLY A 61 6.23 -8.91 16.42
C GLY A 61 7.08 -8.83 17.67
N LYS A 62 7.87 -9.87 17.97
CA LYS A 62 8.72 -9.94 19.17
C LYS A 62 10.13 -9.40 18.97
N MET A 63 10.55 -9.17 17.74
CA MET A 63 11.86 -8.57 17.47
C MET A 63 11.90 -7.15 18.03
N PRO A 64 12.93 -6.77 18.80
CA PRO A 64 13.10 -5.40 19.25
C PRO A 64 13.19 -4.44 18.08
N VAL A 65 12.53 -3.29 18.16
CA VAL A 65 12.50 -2.32 17.05
C VAL A 65 13.91 -1.86 16.62
N GLY A 66 14.85 -1.77 17.56
CA GLY A 66 16.24 -1.43 17.26
C GLY A 66 16.91 -2.47 16.37
N GLU A 67 16.69 -3.75 16.65
CA GLU A 67 17.19 -4.85 15.83
C GLU A 67 16.52 -4.87 14.45
N ALA A 68 15.20 -4.71 14.39
CA ALA A 68 14.48 -4.65 13.12
C ALA A 68 14.99 -3.52 12.22
N ILE A 69 15.30 -2.35 12.78
CA ILE A 69 15.90 -1.22 12.04
C ILE A 69 17.33 -1.56 11.59
N ALA A 70 18.14 -2.16 12.46
CA ALA A 70 19.56 -2.43 12.20
C ALA A 70 19.76 -3.52 11.13
N PHE A 71 18.89 -4.55 11.12
CA PHE A 71 19.02 -5.70 10.22
C PHE A 71 18.18 -5.64 8.95
N ARG A 72 17.22 -4.66 8.87
CA ARG A 72 16.41 -4.48 7.68
C ARG A 72 17.28 -4.27 6.43
N GLU A 73 17.09 -5.11 5.44
CA GLU A 73 17.67 -4.96 4.10
C GLU A 73 16.65 -5.25 3.00
N SER A 74 16.97 -4.96 1.75
CA SER A 74 16.10 -5.23 0.60
C SER A 74 16.37 -6.62 0.04
N ILE A 75 15.46 -7.55 0.31
CA ILE A 75 15.53 -8.96 -0.09
C ILE A 75 14.86 -9.14 -1.46
N ARG A 76 15.56 -9.85 -2.37
CA ARG A 76 15.07 -10.16 -3.73
C ARG A 76 15.19 -11.65 -4.07
N GLN A 77 15.59 -12.47 -3.12
CA GLN A 77 15.66 -13.92 -3.25
C GLN A 77 14.79 -14.54 -2.16
N TYR A 78 13.78 -15.29 -2.57
CA TYR A 78 12.79 -15.86 -1.66
C TYR A 78 12.81 -17.38 -1.71
N LYS A 79 12.66 -18.00 -0.54
CA LYS A 79 12.38 -19.43 -0.41
C LYS A 79 10.99 -19.77 -0.94
N PRO A 80 10.73 -21.03 -1.29
CA PRO A 80 9.42 -21.46 -1.77
C PRO A 80 8.37 -21.54 -0.65
N ASP A 81 8.74 -21.27 0.59
CA ASP A 81 7.87 -21.36 1.77
C ASP A 81 6.72 -20.34 1.68
N PRO A 82 5.47 -20.78 1.91
CA PRO A 82 4.33 -19.89 1.92
C PRO A 82 4.27 -19.04 3.19
N LEU A 83 3.66 -17.87 3.10
CA LEU A 83 3.17 -17.17 4.29
C LEU A 83 1.92 -17.87 4.84
N THR A 84 1.73 -17.79 6.16
CA THR A 84 0.44 -18.13 6.77
C THR A 84 -0.54 -16.97 6.64
N LEU A 85 -1.83 -17.24 6.78
CA LEU A 85 -2.84 -16.19 6.77
C LEU A 85 -2.71 -15.25 7.98
N GLU A 86 -2.22 -15.76 9.12
CA GLU A 86 -1.93 -14.96 10.32
C GLU A 86 -0.78 -13.97 10.07
N GLU A 87 0.30 -14.43 9.43
CA GLU A 87 1.43 -13.56 9.03
C GLU A 87 1.00 -12.48 8.03
N LEU A 88 0.22 -12.87 7.01
CA LEU A 88 -0.33 -11.92 6.05
C LEU A 88 -1.19 -10.86 6.73
N SER A 89 -2.08 -11.28 7.62
CA SER A 89 -2.96 -10.37 8.36
C SER A 89 -2.17 -9.41 9.25
N ALA A 90 -1.14 -9.90 9.93
CA ALA A 90 -0.23 -9.08 10.74
C ALA A 90 0.48 -8.01 9.91
N LEU A 91 0.99 -8.38 8.72
CA LEU A 91 1.62 -7.44 7.78
C LEU A 91 0.63 -6.39 7.28
N LEU A 92 -0.58 -6.80 6.92
CA LEU A 92 -1.64 -5.88 6.46
C LEU A 92 -2.01 -4.89 7.56
N TRP A 93 -2.16 -5.36 8.79
CA TRP A 93 -2.44 -4.48 9.92
C TRP A 93 -1.27 -3.52 10.21
N ALA A 94 -0.03 -3.98 10.12
CA ALA A 94 1.15 -3.14 10.33
C ALA A 94 1.20 -1.93 9.39
N ILE A 95 0.65 -2.06 8.18
CA ILE A 95 0.72 -1.01 7.15
C ILE A 95 -0.56 -0.19 6.99
N GLN A 96 -1.74 -0.76 7.30
CA GLN A 96 -3.04 -0.11 7.04
C GLN A 96 -4.08 -0.37 8.13
N GLY A 97 -3.71 -1.08 9.21
CA GLY A 97 -4.63 -1.44 10.29
C GLY A 97 -5.32 -0.23 10.90
N VAL A 98 -6.63 -0.30 11.06
CA VAL A 98 -7.44 0.77 11.67
C VAL A 98 -7.33 0.67 13.19
N ARG A 99 -6.83 1.73 13.81
CA ARG A 99 -6.70 1.82 15.28
C ARG A 99 -7.97 2.33 15.95
N CYS A 100 -8.54 3.38 15.38
CA CYS A 100 -9.82 3.93 15.81
C CYS A 100 -10.43 4.84 14.73
N LEU A 101 -11.74 4.92 14.72
CA LEU A 101 -12.50 5.90 13.96
C LEU A 101 -12.61 7.18 14.80
N VAL A 102 -12.17 8.32 14.27
CA VAL A 102 -12.21 9.63 14.94
C VAL A 102 -13.51 10.36 14.58
N SER A 103 -13.91 10.27 13.32
CA SER A 103 -15.16 10.78 12.79
C SER A 103 -15.58 9.92 11.59
N PRO A 104 -16.77 10.11 11.03
CA PRO A 104 -17.16 9.41 9.79
C PRO A 104 -16.18 9.62 8.63
N GLU A 105 -15.42 10.73 8.65
CA GLU A 105 -14.48 11.10 7.59
C GLU A 105 -13.00 10.94 7.98
N SER A 106 -12.70 10.43 9.19
CA SER A 106 -11.32 10.35 9.68
C SER A 106 -11.07 9.13 10.56
N ALA A 107 -10.02 8.39 10.26
CA ALA A 107 -9.57 7.23 11.05
C ALA A 107 -8.07 7.33 11.35
N LEU A 108 -7.66 6.86 12.51
CA LEU A 108 -6.25 6.65 12.82
C LEU A 108 -5.87 5.22 12.46
N ARG A 109 -4.82 5.09 11.66
CA ARG A 109 -4.27 3.78 11.26
C ARG A 109 -2.94 3.50 11.98
N SER A 110 -2.39 2.33 11.73
CA SER A 110 -1.07 1.90 12.22
C SER A 110 0.08 2.77 11.72
N VAL A 111 -0.08 3.37 10.54
CA VAL A 111 0.88 4.31 9.95
C VAL A 111 0.37 5.75 10.02
N PRO A 112 1.27 6.74 10.14
CA PRO A 112 0.86 8.13 10.02
C PRO A 112 0.48 8.46 8.58
N SER A 113 -0.47 9.39 8.43
CA SER A 113 -0.80 10.01 7.16
C SER A 113 -1.14 11.47 7.39
N ALA A 114 -0.80 12.33 6.45
CA ALA A 114 -1.10 13.74 6.54
C ALA A 114 -2.62 13.96 6.72
N GLY A 115 -2.98 14.63 7.81
CA GLY A 115 -4.37 14.88 8.18
C GLY A 115 -5.23 13.63 8.37
N ALA A 116 -4.61 12.47 8.61
CA ALA A 116 -5.28 11.17 8.74
C ALA A 116 -6.16 10.83 7.52
N ARG A 117 -5.72 11.22 6.30
CA ARG A 117 -6.51 11.04 5.07
C ARG A 117 -6.34 9.67 4.42
N HIS A 118 -5.20 9.01 4.62
CA HIS A 118 -4.94 7.63 4.18
C HIS A 118 -5.38 7.37 2.73
N SER A 119 -4.66 8.00 1.78
CA SER A 119 -5.02 7.98 0.36
C SER A 119 -4.87 6.64 -0.34
N PHE A 120 -4.33 5.60 0.32
CA PHE A 120 -4.02 4.35 -0.34
C PHE A 120 -5.05 3.25 -0.13
N GLU A 121 -5.32 2.51 -1.22
CA GLU A 121 -5.81 1.14 -1.16
C GLU A 121 -4.63 0.17 -1.24
N THR A 122 -4.81 -1.06 -0.76
CA THR A 122 -3.78 -2.10 -0.78
C THR A 122 -4.30 -3.29 -1.55
N TYR A 123 -3.69 -3.57 -2.71
CA TYR A 123 -3.94 -4.75 -3.50
C TYR A 123 -2.84 -5.80 -3.26
N LEU A 124 -3.18 -7.06 -3.45
CA LEU A 124 -2.31 -8.19 -3.17
C LEU A 124 -2.30 -9.10 -4.39
N VAL A 125 -1.13 -9.26 -4.99
CA VAL A 125 -0.86 -10.36 -5.91
C VAL A 125 -0.35 -11.51 -5.07
N VAL A 126 -1.21 -12.50 -4.84
CA VAL A 126 -0.93 -13.67 -4.00
C VAL A 126 -0.40 -14.80 -4.86
N ASN A 127 0.82 -15.27 -4.58
CA ASN A 127 1.41 -16.45 -5.21
C ASN A 127 1.34 -17.67 -4.28
N ARG A 128 1.71 -17.50 -2.99
CA ARG A 128 1.82 -18.60 -2.02
C ARG A 128 1.48 -18.13 -0.60
N VAL A 129 0.21 -18.16 -0.26
CA VAL A 129 -0.29 -17.99 1.12
C VAL A 129 -1.11 -19.21 1.49
N LYS A 130 -0.89 -19.78 2.66
CA LYS A 130 -1.63 -20.99 3.12
C LYS A 130 -3.13 -20.70 3.15
N ASN A 131 -3.90 -21.61 2.57
CA ASN A 131 -5.37 -21.54 2.51
C ASN A 131 -5.93 -20.34 1.74
N LEU A 132 -5.13 -19.72 0.87
CA LEU A 132 -5.54 -18.64 -0.01
C LEU A 132 -5.10 -18.96 -1.43
N PRO A 133 -6.03 -19.13 -2.39
CA PRO A 133 -5.70 -19.39 -3.80
C PRO A 133 -4.80 -18.28 -4.38
N ALA A 134 -3.96 -18.63 -5.35
CA ALA A 134 -3.22 -17.64 -6.11
C ALA A 134 -4.18 -16.70 -6.85
N GLY A 135 -3.92 -15.40 -6.84
CA GLY A 135 -4.84 -14.44 -7.42
C GLY A 135 -4.64 -13.02 -6.96
N LEU A 136 -5.57 -12.17 -7.37
CA LEU A 136 -5.64 -10.77 -7.03
C LEU A 136 -6.67 -10.52 -5.94
N TYR A 137 -6.27 -9.79 -4.91
CA TYR A 137 -7.11 -9.43 -3.78
C TYR A 137 -6.96 -7.95 -3.46
N ARG A 138 -7.96 -7.38 -2.77
CA ARG A 138 -7.86 -6.05 -2.17
C ARG A 138 -8.13 -6.14 -0.66
N TYR A 139 -7.30 -5.52 0.15
CA TYR A 139 -7.50 -5.44 1.59
C TYR A 139 -8.60 -4.45 1.96
N LEU A 140 -9.48 -4.83 2.85
CA LEU A 140 -10.56 -4.04 3.42
C LEU A 140 -10.24 -3.78 4.90
N PRO A 141 -9.52 -2.69 5.22
CA PRO A 141 -8.96 -2.49 6.56
C PRO A 141 -10.00 -2.26 7.66
N PHE A 142 -11.20 -1.76 7.33
CA PHE A 142 -12.27 -1.57 8.32
C PHE A 142 -13.01 -2.86 8.67
N ASP A 143 -12.96 -3.84 7.79
CA ASP A 143 -13.62 -5.14 7.96
C ASP A 143 -12.64 -6.24 8.36
N GLU A 144 -11.32 -5.98 8.31
CA GLU A 144 -10.24 -6.97 8.39
C GLU A 144 -10.48 -8.16 7.44
N LYS A 145 -10.81 -7.87 6.16
CA LYS A 145 -11.12 -8.87 5.13
C LYS A 145 -10.31 -8.65 3.86
N LEU A 146 -10.26 -9.68 3.03
CA LEU A 146 -9.81 -9.57 1.65
C LEU A 146 -11.00 -9.68 0.72
N ALA A 147 -11.15 -8.71 -0.20
CA ALA A 147 -12.01 -8.84 -1.36
C ALA A 147 -11.26 -9.65 -2.42
N GLN A 148 -11.81 -10.79 -2.86
CA GLN A 148 -11.24 -11.65 -3.89
C GLN A 148 -11.65 -11.12 -5.26
N LEU A 149 -10.72 -10.49 -5.97
CA LEU A 149 -10.99 -9.86 -7.26
C LEU A 149 -10.84 -10.82 -8.44
N ALA A 150 -9.84 -11.70 -8.39
CA ALA A 150 -9.62 -12.74 -9.40
C ALA A 150 -8.82 -13.91 -8.81
N ILE A 151 -9.07 -15.11 -9.33
CA ILE A 151 -8.22 -16.28 -9.12
C ILE A 151 -7.41 -16.51 -10.40
N ASP A 152 -6.09 -16.57 -10.27
CA ASP A 152 -5.18 -16.70 -11.40
C ASP A 152 -3.82 -17.22 -10.93
N ASP A 153 -3.48 -18.45 -11.28
CA ASP A 153 -2.22 -19.10 -10.92
C ASP A 153 -0.98 -18.44 -11.58
N ASN A 154 -1.21 -17.62 -12.62
CA ASN A 154 -0.16 -16.90 -13.33
C ASN A 154 -0.03 -15.44 -12.91
N ILE A 155 -0.77 -14.99 -11.90
CA ILE A 155 -0.85 -13.58 -11.50
C ILE A 155 0.53 -13.00 -11.15
N GLY A 156 1.37 -13.77 -10.48
CA GLY A 156 2.73 -13.36 -10.12
C GLY A 156 3.62 -13.11 -11.33
N ARG A 157 3.47 -13.91 -12.39
CA ARG A 157 4.20 -13.68 -13.64
C ARG A 157 3.73 -12.41 -14.34
N LYS A 158 2.41 -12.21 -14.41
CA LYS A 158 1.83 -10.98 -14.96
C LYS A 158 2.30 -9.74 -14.21
N ALA A 159 2.37 -9.82 -12.87
CA ALA A 159 2.89 -8.72 -12.05
C ALA A 159 4.38 -8.45 -12.29
N ALA A 160 5.19 -9.51 -12.44
CA ALA A 160 6.60 -9.36 -12.78
C ALA A 160 6.80 -8.71 -14.14
N ASP A 161 6.00 -9.10 -15.15
CA ASP A 161 6.06 -8.53 -16.50
C ASP A 161 5.63 -7.05 -16.49
N ALA A 162 4.59 -6.67 -15.75
CA ALA A 162 4.18 -5.29 -15.53
C ALA A 162 5.26 -4.45 -14.81
N CYS A 163 6.19 -5.10 -14.12
CA CYS A 163 7.32 -4.48 -13.44
C CYS A 163 8.66 -4.69 -14.19
N PHE A 164 8.64 -4.58 -15.51
CA PHE A 164 9.82 -4.70 -16.37
C PHE A 164 10.58 -6.03 -16.24
N GLY A 165 9.86 -7.12 -16.00
CA GLY A 165 10.44 -8.47 -15.90
C GLY A 165 11.22 -8.73 -14.59
N GLN A 166 10.92 -8.03 -13.51
CA GLN A 166 11.54 -8.25 -12.20
C GLN A 166 11.09 -9.61 -11.61
N ASN A 167 11.77 -10.69 -11.97
CA ASN A 167 11.38 -12.07 -11.68
C ASN A 167 11.19 -12.40 -10.19
N PHE A 168 11.82 -11.67 -9.27
CA PHE A 168 11.64 -11.89 -7.85
C PHE A 168 10.21 -11.56 -7.36
N ILE A 169 9.41 -10.81 -8.15
CA ILE A 169 7.98 -10.63 -7.92
C ILE A 169 7.23 -11.96 -8.12
N ALA A 170 7.50 -12.67 -9.22
CA ALA A 170 6.87 -13.97 -9.50
C ALA A 170 7.28 -15.06 -8.48
N THR A 171 8.46 -14.95 -7.88
CA THR A 171 8.95 -15.89 -6.86
C THR A 171 8.63 -15.48 -5.43
N SER A 172 8.03 -14.32 -5.19
CA SER A 172 7.58 -13.89 -3.87
C SER A 172 6.38 -14.72 -3.38
N ALA A 173 6.10 -14.70 -2.08
CA ALA A 173 4.87 -15.30 -1.54
C ALA A 173 3.65 -14.43 -1.84
N VAL A 174 3.81 -13.13 -1.73
CA VAL A 174 2.80 -12.12 -2.03
C VAL A 174 3.47 -10.81 -2.44
N THR A 175 2.85 -10.05 -3.34
CA THR A 175 3.28 -8.67 -3.65
C THR A 175 2.19 -7.70 -3.25
N PHE A 176 2.55 -6.73 -2.43
CA PHE A 176 1.67 -5.63 -2.06
C PHE A 176 1.83 -4.50 -3.07
N PHE A 177 0.71 -4.06 -3.63
CA PHE A 177 0.59 -2.88 -4.47
C PHE A 177 -0.19 -1.82 -3.70
N TRP A 178 0.32 -0.64 -3.63
CA TRP A 178 -0.42 0.52 -3.11
C TRP A 178 -0.85 1.39 -4.28
N THR A 179 -2.17 1.58 -4.37
CA THR A 179 -2.75 2.56 -5.28
C THR A 179 -3.08 3.82 -4.50
N ALA A 180 -2.93 4.97 -5.14
CA ALA A 180 -3.35 6.25 -4.58
C ALA A 180 -4.73 6.62 -5.12
N ILE A 181 -5.60 7.14 -4.24
CA ILE A 181 -6.83 7.85 -4.58
C ILE A 181 -6.61 9.33 -4.22
N PRO A 182 -6.16 10.16 -5.17
CA PRO A 182 -5.73 11.54 -4.92
C PRO A 182 -6.80 12.38 -4.25
N ALA A 183 -8.06 12.21 -4.64
CA ALA A 183 -9.19 12.95 -4.10
C ALA A 183 -9.26 12.96 -2.56
N ARG A 184 -8.79 11.88 -1.88
CA ARG A 184 -8.74 11.80 -0.41
C ARG A 184 -7.83 12.85 0.21
N MET A 185 -6.70 13.17 -0.45
CA MET A 185 -5.73 14.16 -0.02
C MET A 185 -6.02 15.55 -0.57
N GLU A 186 -6.41 15.63 -1.84
CA GLU A 186 -6.72 16.88 -2.55
C GLU A 186 -7.87 17.62 -1.87
N TRP A 187 -8.87 16.90 -1.38
CA TRP A 187 -9.98 17.44 -0.61
C TRP A 187 -9.51 18.36 0.54
N ARG A 188 -8.35 18.06 1.15
CA ARG A 188 -7.80 18.82 2.28
C ARG A 188 -6.61 19.70 1.90
N TYR A 189 -5.76 19.25 0.97
CA TYR A 189 -4.46 19.85 0.72
C TYR A 189 -4.28 20.45 -0.67
N ASP A 190 -5.29 20.33 -1.54
CA ASP A 190 -5.23 20.84 -2.92
C ASP A 190 -3.92 20.37 -3.62
N LEU A 191 -3.25 21.23 -4.35
CA LEU A 191 -2.00 20.91 -5.08
C LEU A 191 -0.86 20.40 -4.16
N ALA A 192 -0.88 20.68 -2.87
CA ALA A 192 0.12 20.17 -1.93
C ALA A 192 -0.08 18.67 -1.60
N ALA A 193 -1.20 18.06 -2.01
CA ALA A 193 -1.54 16.67 -1.74
C ALA A 193 -0.51 15.68 -2.29
N HIS A 194 -0.05 15.89 -3.52
CA HIS A 194 0.72 14.89 -4.26
C HIS A 194 2.08 14.57 -3.63
N LYS A 195 2.83 15.58 -3.19
CA LYS A 195 4.08 15.38 -2.45
C LYS A 195 3.84 14.63 -1.14
N VAL A 196 2.77 14.96 -0.44
CA VAL A 196 2.45 14.37 0.86
C VAL A 196 2.07 12.90 0.69
N MET A 197 1.33 12.53 -0.37
CA MET A 197 1.07 11.14 -0.71
C MET A 197 2.35 10.33 -0.93
N ALA A 198 3.32 10.88 -1.66
CA ALA A 198 4.60 10.20 -1.86
C ALA A 198 5.36 9.96 -0.53
N ILE A 199 5.28 10.90 0.41
CA ILE A 199 5.84 10.76 1.76
C ILE A 199 5.09 9.68 2.55
N ASP A 200 3.77 9.69 2.53
CA ASP A 200 2.94 8.69 3.22
C ASP A 200 3.20 7.28 2.69
N ALA A 201 3.43 7.11 1.38
CA ALA A 201 3.78 5.81 0.79
C ALA A 201 5.09 5.24 1.39
N GLY A 202 6.07 6.11 1.65
CA GLY A 202 7.29 5.73 2.36
C GLY A 202 7.03 5.24 3.77
N HIS A 203 6.11 5.87 4.52
CA HIS A 203 5.72 5.42 5.86
C HIS A 203 5.11 4.01 5.83
N VAL A 204 4.17 3.77 4.91
CA VAL A 204 3.52 2.46 4.73
C VAL A 204 4.56 1.38 4.43
N CYS A 205 5.43 1.63 3.46
CA CYS A 205 6.45 0.67 3.04
C CYS A 205 7.50 0.41 4.13
N GLN A 206 7.92 1.43 4.89
CA GLN A 206 8.88 1.23 5.98
C GLN A 206 8.28 0.37 7.10
N ASN A 207 7.00 0.55 7.46
CA ASN A 207 6.34 -0.34 8.40
C ASN A 207 6.33 -1.79 7.92
N LEU A 208 6.12 -2.01 6.60
CA LEU A 208 6.19 -3.34 6.02
C LEU A 208 7.58 -3.96 6.18
N TYR A 209 8.64 -3.20 5.86
CA TYR A 209 10.02 -3.66 6.04
C TYR A 209 10.29 -4.14 7.47
N LEU A 210 9.87 -3.35 8.47
CA LEU A 210 10.10 -3.67 9.88
C LEU A 210 9.24 -4.87 10.33
N ALA A 211 7.98 -4.94 9.90
CA ALA A 211 7.09 -6.04 10.24
C ALA A 211 7.57 -7.38 9.64
N CYS A 212 8.14 -7.36 8.43
CA CYS A 212 8.70 -8.55 7.81
C CYS A 212 9.82 -9.19 8.65
N GLN A 213 10.64 -8.39 9.34
CA GLN A 213 11.71 -8.90 10.20
C GLN A 213 11.18 -9.80 11.34
N SER A 214 9.97 -9.53 11.80
CA SER A 214 9.35 -10.27 12.91
C SER A 214 8.79 -11.64 12.52
N ILE A 215 8.74 -11.95 11.23
CA ILE A 215 8.18 -13.20 10.71
C ILE A 215 9.17 -13.95 9.81
N ASP A 216 10.47 -13.67 9.91
CA ASP A 216 11.51 -14.24 9.05
C ASP A 216 11.16 -14.10 7.55
N ALA A 217 10.64 -12.95 7.18
CA ALA A 217 10.34 -12.59 5.80
C ALA A 217 11.10 -11.32 5.40
N GLY A 218 11.38 -11.22 4.12
CA GLY A 218 12.03 -10.07 3.52
C GLY A 218 11.15 -9.41 2.47
N THR A 219 11.44 -8.15 2.19
CA THR A 219 10.76 -7.38 1.16
C THR A 219 11.73 -6.47 0.43
N CYS A 220 11.34 -6.02 -0.76
CA CYS A 220 12.06 -5.01 -1.52
C CYS A 220 11.06 -4.04 -2.16
N ALA A 221 11.11 -2.79 -1.76
CA ALA A 221 10.29 -1.74 -2.36
C ALA A 221 10.65 -1.49 -3.82
N ILE A 222 9.64 -1.33 -4.67
CA ILE A 222 9.78 -1.11 -6.11
C ILE A 222 8.99 0.14 -6.51
N ALA A 223 9.70 1.07 -7.15
CA ALA A 223 9.13 2.25 -7.82
C ALA A 223 9.38 2.25 -9.33
N ALA A 224 9.98 1.16 -9.85
CA ALA A 224 10.27 0.97 -11.28
C ALA A 224 9.31 -0.07 -11.86
N TYR A 225 8.25 0.40 -12.51
CA TYR A 225 7.20 -0.42 -13.12
C TYR A 225 6.57 0.33 -14.30
N ASP A 226 5.89 -0.40 -15.17
CA ASP A 226 5.03 0.19 -16.20
C ASP A 226 3.70 0.59 -15.54
N GLN A 227 3.40 1.88 -15.54
CA GLN A 227 2.21 2.43 -14.87
C GLN A 227 0.93 1.81 -15.42
N ASN A 228 0.77 1.84 -16.76
CA ASN A 228 -0.45 1.36 -17.40
C ASN A 228 -0.64 -0.15 -17.21
N ALA A 229 0.45 -0.92 -17.31
CA ALA A 229 0.39 -2.37 -17.11
C ALA A 229 0.03 -2.75 -15.66
N CYS A 230 0.56 -2.01 -14.66
CA CYS A 230 0.20 -2.23 -13.27
C CYS A 230 -1.25 -1.84 -12.99
N ASP A 231 -1.70 -0.68 -13.47
CA ASP A 231 -3.07 -0.21 -13.27
C ASP A 231 -4.08 -1.16 -13.94
N GLN A 232 -3.78 -1.63 -15.15
CA GLN A 232 -4.59 -2.65 -15.83
C GLN A 232 -4.62 -3.98 -15.08
N LEU A 233 -3.48 -4.44 -14.54
CA LEU A 233 -3.40 -5.67 -13.74
C LEU A 233 -4.31 -5.60 -12.52
N LEU A 234 -4.36 -4.44 -11.85
CA LEU A 234 -5.15 -4.21 -10.65
C LEU A 234 -6.62 -3.87 -10.95
N GLY A 235 -6.96 -3.57 -12.20
CA GLY A 235 -8.31 -3.14 -12.62
C GLY A 235 -8.66 -1.74 -12.10
N VAL A 236 -7.69 -0.84 -12.06
CA VAL A 236 -7.89 0.59 -11.75
C VAL A 236 -7.77 1.44 -13.01
N ASP A 237 -8.33 2.67 -12.97
CA ASP A 237 -8.48 3.52 -14.17
C ASP A 237 -7.20 4.28 -14.56
N GLY A 238 -6.24 4.38 -13.67
CA GLY A 238 -5.00 5.10 -13.88
C GLY A 238 -5.13 6.63 -13.74
N GLU A 239 -6.32 7.15 -13.40
CA GLU A 239 -6.60 8.58 -13.25
C GLU A 239 -7.11 8.91 -11.84
N GLU A 240 -8.27 8.40 -11.46
CA GLU A 240 -8.86 8.59 -10.13
C GLU A 240 -8.24 7.62 -9.10
N GLU A 241 -7.72 6.50 -9.57
CA GLU A 241 -6.95 5.54 -8.79
C GLU A 241 -5.81 4.97 -9.64
N PHE A 242 -4.58 5.04 -9.14
CA PHE A 242 -3.40 4.54 -9.85
C PHE A 242 -2.34 3.98 -8.89
N THR A 243 -1.52 3.06 -9.39
CA THR A 243 -0.39 2.48 -8.68
C THR A 243 0.65 3.55 -8.34
N ILE A 244 1.13 3.57 -7.10
CA ILE A 244 2.20 4.49 -6.68
C ILE A 244 3.46 3.78 -6.18
N TYR A 245 3.32 2.59 -5.59
CA TYR A 245 4.43 1.85 -5.00
C TYR A 245 4.06 0.38 -4.83
N LEU A 246 5.04 -0.51 -4.80
CA LEU A 246 4.79 -1.92 -4.55
C LEU A 246 5.97 -2.59 -3.83
N ALA A 247 5.71 -3.75 -3.20
CA ALA A 247 6.71 -4.49 -2.47
C ALA A 247 6.38 -6.00 -2.44
N PRO A 248 7.16 -6.85 -3.10
CA PRO A 248 7.07 -8.30 -2.95
C PRO A 248 7.65 -8.76 -1.62
N ILE A 249 7.06 -9.82 -1.07
CA ILE A 249 7.39 -10.38 0.24
C ILE A 249 7.53 -11.90 0.11
N GLY A 250 8.50 -12.47 0.81
CA GLY A 250 8.67 -13.92 0.94
C GLY A 250 9.60 -14.28 2.08
N LYS A 251 9.61 -15.55 2.46
CA LYS A 251 10.60 -16.10 3.38
C LYS A 251 11.99 -16.07 2.73
N TYR A 252 13.06 -15.91 3.51
CA TYR A 252 14.43 -15.85 2.98
C TYR A 252 15.45 -16.51 3.89
#